data_3551e2790ca6ac18c6892295cce896f9
#
_entry.id   3551e2790ca6ac18c6892295cce896f9
#
_cell.length_a   1.000
_cell.length_b   1.000
_cell.length_c   1.000
_cell.angle_alpha   90.00
_cell.angle_beta   90.00
_cell.angle_gamma   90.00
#
_symmetry.space_group_name_H-M   'P 1'
#
loop_
_entity.id
_entity.type
_entity.pdbx_description
1 polymer ?
#
loop_
_entity_poly.entity_id
_entity_poly.type
_entity_poly.pdbx_seq_one_letter_code
_entity_poly.pdbx_strand_id
1 'polypeptide(L)' 'MSAGKKEKIFEGVMRLAREGADLRLVTVQQIADAAGIGKGTLYEYFSSREEIIAATLMYAVDAELERVKNSYPCIWKDL' A
#
# COMPACT_ATOMS: atom_id res chain seq x y z
N MET A 1 2.52 -17.53 -6.73
CA MET A 1 1.51 -17.26 -5.70
C MET A 1 0.68 -16.06 -6.08
N SER A 2 -0.61 -16.17 -5.94
CA SER A 2 -1.47 -15.05 -6.22
C SER A 2 -1.44 -14.06 -5.04
N ALA A 3 -1.38 -12.78 -5.36
CA ALA A 3 -1.45 -11.74 -4.34
C ALA A 3 -2.87 -11.71 -3.75
N GLY A 4 -2.97 -11.45 -2.45
CA GLY A 4 -4.25 -11.25 -1.82
C GLY A 4 -4.89 -9.95 -2.30
N LYS A 5 -6.20 -9.79 -2.05
CA LYS A 5 -6.90 -8.58 -2.47
C LYS A 5 -6.33 -7.32 -1.81
N LYS A 6 -5.89 -7.43 -0.54
CA LYS A 6 -5.26 -6.31 0.13
C LYS A 6 -3.98 -5.88 -0.57
N GLU A 7 -3.18 -6.85 -1.02
CA GLU A 7 -1.95 -6.55 -1.74
C GLU A 7 -2.24 -5.85 -3.06
N LYS A 8 -3.32 -6.26 -3.74
CA LYS A 8 -3.74 -5.59 -4.97
C LYS A 8 -4.09 -4.12 -4.71
N ILE A 9 -4.74 -3.85 -3.58
CA ILE A 9 -5.08 -2.49 -3.18
C ILE A 9 -3.82 -1.67 -2.95
N PHE A 10 -2.87 -2.22 -2.20
CA PHE A 10 -1.61 -1.54 -1.92
C PHE A 10 -0.83 -1.27 -3.20
N GLU A 11 -0.75 -2.26 -4.08
CA GLU A 11 -0.08 -2.10 -5.35
C GLU A 11 -0.75 -1.05 -6.22
N GLY A 12 -2.08 -0.99 -6.20
CA GLY A 12 -2.83 0.02 -6.92
C GLY A 12 -2.50 1.43 -6.44
N VAL A 13 -2.46 1.64 -5.13
CA VAL A 13 -2.10 2.93 -4.55
C VAL A 13 -0.67 3.29 -4.89
N MET A 14 0.25 2.35 -4.76
CA MET A 14 1.66 2.58 -5.07
C MET A 14 1.86 2.91 -6.55
N ARG A 15 1.10 2.25 -7.42
CA ARG A 15 1.14 2.54 -8.85
C ARG A 15 0.69 3.97 -9.14
N LEU A 16 -0.40 4.41 -8.49
CA LEU A 16 -0.87 5.78 -8.65
C LEU A 16 0.18 6.78 -8.20
N ALA A 17 0.85 6.49 -7.10
CA ALA A 17 1.91 7.35 -6.59
C ALA A 17 3.07 7.44 -7.58
N ARG A 18 3.44 6.32 -8.19
CA ARG A 18 4.53 6.29 -9.19
C ARG A 18 4.15 7.05 -10.46
N GLU A 19 2.87 7.09 -10.78
CA GLU A 19 2.38 7.82 -11.93
C GLU A 19 2.26 9.33 -11.67
N GLY A 20 2.61 9.76 -10.46
CA GLY A 20 2.59 11.17 -10.11
C GLY A 20 1.31 11.66 -9.46
N ALA A 21 0.40 10.75 -9.11
CA ALA A 21 -0.85 11.14 -8.46
C ALA A 21 -0.59 11.64 -7.04
N ASP A 22 -1.32 12.68 -6.65
CA ASP A 22 -1.27 13.18 -5.29
C ASP A 22 -2.18 12.32 -4.42
N LEU A 23 -1.58 11.52 -3.54
CA LEU A 23 -2.33 10.61 -2.70
C LEU A 23 -3.32 11.30 -1.77
N ARG A 24 -3.11 12.60 -1.52
CA ARG A 24 -4.06 13.37 -0.72
C ARG A 24 -5.35 13.68 -1.48
N LEU A 25 -5.29 13.63 -2.81
CA LEU A 25 -6.42 13.96 -3.68
C LEU A 25 -7.01 12.73 -4.38
N VAL A 26 -6.37 11.59 -4.27
CA VAL A 26 -6.83 10.36 -4.91
C VAL A 26 -8.16 9.92 -4.32
N THR A 27 -9.10 9.55 -5.19
CA THR A 27 -10.41 9.08 -4.76
C THR A 27 -10.42 7.57 -4.57
N VAL A 28 -11.40 7.09 -3.82
CA VAL A 28 -11.59 5.64 -3.62
C VAL A 28 -11.83 4.95 -4.98
N GLN A 29 -12.54 5.60 -5.88
CA GLN A 29 -12.79 5.05 -7.20
C GLN A 29 -11.50 4.88 -7.99
N GLN A 30 -10.60 5.85 -7.91
CA GLN A 30 -9.29 5.75 -8.58
C GLN A 30 -8.47 4.60 -8.02
N ILE A 31 -8.51 4.40 -6.72
CA ILE A 31 -7.80 3.31 -6.05
C ILE A 31 -8.38 1.97 -6.51
N ALA A 32 -9.70 1.84 -6.52
CA ALA A 32 -10.37 0.62 -6.96
C ALA A 32 -10.03 0.29 -8.40
N ASP A 33 -10.04 1.29 -9.28
CA ASP A 33 -9.70 1.10 -10.69
C ASP A 33 -8.25 0.65 -10.85
N ALA A 34 -7.34 1.28 -10.12
CA ALA A 34 -5.92 0.92 -10.19
C ALA A 34 -5.66 -0.47 -9.64
N ALA A 35 -6.40 -0.87 -8.63
CA ALA A 35 -6.27 -2.20 -8.03
C ALA A 35 -6.99 -3.28 -8.82
N GLY A 36 -7.86 -2.89 -9.76
CA GLY A 36 -8.62 -3.84 -10.55
C GLY A 36 -9.73 -4.54 -9.79
N ILE A 37 -10.29 -3.87 -8.79
CA ILE A 37 -11.37 -4.42 -7.97
C ILE A 37 -12.53 -3.42 -7.92
N GLY A 38 -13.68 -3.90 -7.42
CA GLY A 38 -14.83 -3.03 -7.25
C GLY A 38 -14.71 -2.18 -6.00
N LYS A 39 -15.36 -1.02 -6.04
CA LYS A 39 -15.39 -0.09 -4.90
C LYS A 39 -15.98 -0.76 -3.66
N GLY A 40 -17.02 -1.59 -3.85
CA GLY A 40 -17.63 -2.34 -2.75
C GLY A 40 -16.65 -3.28 -2.08
N THR A 41 -15.84 -3.98 -2.88
CA THR A 41 -14.81 -4.88 -2.36
C THR A 41 -13.78 -4.10 -1.53
N LEU A 42 -13.43 -2.91 -2.00
CA LEU A 42 -12.48 -2.08 -1.30
C LEU A 42 -12.98 -1.69 0.09
N TYR A 43 -14.26 -1.35 0.18
CA TYR A 43 -14.88 -1.00 1.46
C TYR A 43 -15.06 -2.18 2.41
N GLU A 44 -14.94 -3.42 1.90
CA GLU A 44 -14.94 -4.59 2.78
C GLU A 44 -13.66 -4.67 3.60
N TYR A 45 -12.58 -4.11 3.10
CA TYR A 45 -11.28 -4.14 3.78
C TYR A 45 -10.95 -2.87 4.54
N PHE A 46 -11.44 -1.73 4.06
CA PHE A 46 -11.09 -0.43 4.64
C PHE A 46 -12.32 0.45 4.76
N SER A 47 -12.40 1.19 5.84
CA SER A 47 -13.55 2.05 6.11
C SER A 47 -13.49 3.38 5.37
N SER A 48 -12.31 3.85 5.01
CA SER A 48 -12.15 5.15 4.39
C SER A 48 -10.92 5.18 3.50
N ARG A 49 -10.83 6.21 2.66
CA ARG A 49 -9.67 6.44 1.82
C ARG A 49 -8.40 6.66 2.66
N GLU A 50 -8.54 7.40 3.74
CA GLU A 50 -7.42 7.69 4.63
C GLU A 50 -6.86 6.41 5.24
N GLU A 51 -7.73 5.47 5.58
CA GLU A 51 -7.31 4.17 6.10
C GLU A 51 -6.54 3.38 5.05
N ILE A 52 -6.99 3.42 3.80
CA ILE A 52 -6.31 2.74 2.70
C ILE A 52 -4.90 3.28 2.53
N ILE A 53 -4.77 4.59 2.51
CA ILE A 53 -3.47 5.25 2.31
C ILE A 53 -2.54 4.97 3.47
N ALA A 54 -3.05 5.07 4.69
CA ALA A 54 -2.26 4.76 5.89
C ALA A 54 -1.76 3.32 5.87
N ALA A 55 -2.63 2.37 5.52
CA ALA A 55 -2.26 0.97 5.45
C ALA A 55 -1.21 0.73 4.35
N THR A 56 -1.35 1.41 3.22
CA THR A 56 -0.38 1.29 2.12
C THR A 56 0.98 1.81 2.53
N LEU A 57 1.02 2.94 3.24
CA LEU A 57 2.28 3.51 3.71
C LEU A 57 2.96 2.56 4.70
N MET A 58 2.20 1.95 5.59
CA MET A 58 2.74 0.97 6.52
C MET A 58 3.30 -0.24 5.77
N TYR A 59 2.59 -0.70 4.76
CA TYR A 59 3.04 -1.81 3.93
C TYR A 59 4.36 -1.48 3.24
N ALA A 60 4.46 -0.29 2.67
CA ALA A 60 5.67 0.15 1.99
C ALA A 60 6.85 0.32 2.95
N VAL A 61 6.61 0.86 4.13
CA VAL A 61 7.65 1.03 5.15
C VAL A 61 8.17 -0.34 5.61
N ASP A 62 7.27 -1.31 5.82
CA ASP A 62 7.69 -2.66 6.23
C ASP A 62 8.58 -3.30 5.18
N ALA A 63 8.24 -3.15 3.89
CA ALA A 63 9.05 -3.71 2.82
C ALA A 63 10.44 -3.07 2.76
N GLU A 64 10.50 -1.75 2.92
CA GLU A 64 11.78 -1.03 2.95
C GLU A 64 12.60 -1.39 4.18
N LEU A 65 11.93 -1.53 5.32
CA LEU A 65 12.60 -1.89 6.57
C LEU A 65 13.24 -3.25 6.48
N GLU A 66 12.55 -4.22 5.88
CA GLU A 66 13.12 -5.56 5.70
C GLU A 66 14.35 -5.53 4.81
N ARG A 67 14.32 -4.72 3.76
CA ARG A 67 15.46 -4.56 2.86
C ARG A 67 16.66 -3.99 3.60
N VAL A 68 16.43 -2.99 4.44
CA VAL A 68 17.48 -2.38 5.26
C VAL A 68 18.03 -3.38 6.26
N LYS A 69 17.18 -4.16 6.91
CA LYS A 69 17.62 -5.19 7.84
C LYS A 69 18.53 -6.22 7.19
N ASN A 70 18.20 -6.61 5.97
CA ASN A 70 19.01 -7.57 5.22
C ASN A 70 20.36 -7.00 4.83
N SER A 71 20.40 -5.68 4.57
CA SER A 71 21.64 -5.01 4.18
C SER A 71 22.55 -4.68 5.36
N TYR A 72 21.96 -4.41 6.52
CA TYR A 72 22.71 -3.98 7.71
C TYR A 72 22.24 -4.71 8.97
N PRO A 73 22.46 -6.04 9.02
CA PRO A 73 21.94 -6.83 10.14
C PRO A 73 22.54 -6.45 11.50
N CYS A 74 23.76 -5.95 11.51
CA CYS A 74 24.44 -5.59 12.76
C CYS A 74 23.79 -4.42 13.48
N ILE A 75 23.22 -3.50 12.72
CA ILE A 75 22.59 -2.29 13.27
C ILE A 75 21.37 -2.66 14.12
N TRP A 76 20.62 -3.67 13.68
CA TRP A 76 19.39 -4.05 14.35
C TRP A 76 19.62 -4.79 15.66
N LYS A 77 20.74 -5.48 15.77
CA LYS A 77 21.04 -6.23 16.99
C LYS A 77 21.38 -5.32 18.16
N ASP A 78 21.87 -4.12 17.87
CA ASP A 78 22.24 -3.16 18.90
C ASP A 78 21.05 -2.36 19.40
N LEU A 79 19.92 -2.46 18.75
CA LEU A 79 18.71 -1.79 19.15
C LEU A 79 17.82 -2.69 19.99
#